data_c3644f8e8dad2ccb8590797ea24098f5
#
_entry.id   c3644f8e8dad2ccb8590797ea24098f5
#
_cell.length_a   1.000
_cell.length_b   1.000
_cell.length_c   1.000
_cell.angle_alpha   90.00
_cell.angle_beta   90.00
_cell.angle_gamma   90.00
#
_symmetry.space_group_name_H-M   'P 1'
#
loop_
_entity.id
_entity.type
_entity.pdbx_description
1 polymer ?
#
loop_
_entity_poly.entity_id
_entity_poly.type
_entity_poly.pdbx_seq_one_letter_code
_entity_poly.pdbx_strand_id
1 'polypeptide(L)'
;PEHRWIFNKLELSLKLGYDCGPACVPVRKTGNYIVRPIYNLYGMGVGARRLFLRGSEDRDDMTKHKFIPPGHFWCEWFEGNHYSIDYRWSDEGKGGIHSHWEPICTTIGEQDGDLEKFTSWKKVINHHHVLPFWLYDFAGCKELNIEYINDNILEVHLRTGNDVVHDDPVGTEIKPVWQSDTKYNKLQQGAIDSDGWQYFDNSADGELYDASGYIKDPRVGYLKRCKL
;
A
#
# COMPACT_ATOMS: atom_id res chain seq x y z
N PRO A 1 -12.20 19.40 -0.71
CA PRO A 1 -11.27 19.91 -1.73
C PRO A 1 -9.86 20.15 -1.17
N GLU A 2 -9.75 20.63 0.09
CA GLU A 2 -8.48 21.04 0.71
C GLU A 2 -7.48 19.90 0.92
N HIS A 3 -7.97 18.68 1.09
CA HIS A 3 -7.14 17.51 1.43
C HIS A 3 -6.84 16.59 0.24
N ARG A 4 -7.15 16.99 -1.00
CA ARG A 4 -6.88 16.16 -2.19
C ARG A 4 -5.41 15.82 -2.41
N TRP A 5 -4.51 16.64 -1.89
CA TRP A 5 -3.08 16.43 -1.98
C TRP A 5 -2.62 15.09 -1.37
N ILE A 6 -3.37 14.54 -0.38
CA ILE A 6 -3.00 13.27 0.27
C ILE A 6 -2.98 12.10 -0.72
N PHE A 7 -3.79 12.17 -1.79
CA PHE A 7 -3.83 11.17 -2.85
C PHE A 7 -2.77 11.40 -3.94
N ASN A 8 -2.08 12.53 -3.90
CA ASN A 8 -0.97 12.85 -4.78
C ASN A 8 0.33 12.32 -4.15
N LYS A 9 0.79 11.15 -4.59
CA LYS A 9 1.95 10.47 -4.01
C LYS A 9 3.25 11.29 -4.12
N LEU A 10 3.40 12.10 -5.17
CA LEU A 10 4.54 13.01 -5.29
C LEU A 10 4.48 14.11 -4.22
N GLU A 11 3.33 14.74 -4.04
CA GLU A 11 3.15 15.79 -3.03
C GLU A 11 3.30 15.23 -1.61
N LEU A 12 2.74 14.06 -1.34
CA LEU A 12 2.94 13.34 -0.09
C LEU A 12 4.43 13.06 0.18
N SER A 13 5.16 12.53 -0.81
CA SER A 13 6.60 12.25 -0.70
C SER A 13 7.42 13.52 -0.43
N LEU A 14 7.08 14.63 -1.08
CA LEU A 14 7.71 15.94 -0.84
C LEU A 14 7.45 16.44 0.58
N LYS A 15 6.22 16.31 1.10
CA LYS A 15 5.87 16.70 2.47
C LYS A 15 6.58 15.85 3.53
N LEU A 16 6.88 14.58 3.21
CA LEU A 16 7.65 13.67 4.06
C LEU A 16 9.16 13.91 3.97
N GLY A 17 9.62 14.77 3.06
CA GLY A 17 11.03 15.13 2.91
C GLY A 17 11.85 14.10 2.13
N TYR A 18 11.20 13.21 1.39
CA TYR A 18 11.89 12.18 0.60
C TYR A 18 12.61 12.78 -0.61
N ASP A 19 13.70 12.14 -1.05
CA ASP A 19 14.33 12.46 -2.32
C ASP A 19 13.43 11.95 -3.46
N CYS A 20 12.70 12.86 -4.08
CA CYS A 20 11.71 12.55 -5.10
C CYS A 20 11.54 13.71 -6.09
N GLY A 21 10.98 13.38 -7.24
CA GLY A 21 10.68 14.40 -8.26
C GLY A 21 9.89 13.84 -9.44
N PRO A 22 9.27 14.75 -10.24
CA PRO A 22 8.55 14.36 -11.45
C PRO A 22 9.51 13.88 -12.55
N ALA A 23 8.95 13.31 -13.61
CA ALA A 23 9.68 12.71 -14.72
C ALA A 23 10.79 13.58 -15.36
N CYS A 24 10.63 14.90 -15.33
CA CYS A 24 11.58 15.84 -15.95
C CYS A 24 12.67 16.37 -15.00
N VAL A 25 12.62 15.96 -13.72
CA VAL A 25 13.62 16.36 -12.71
C VAL A 25 14.64 15.24 -12.56
N PRO A 26 15.95 15.52 -12.70
CA PRO A 26 16.99 14.51 -12.50
C PRO A 26 17.11 14.12 -11.02
N VAL A 27 17.45 12.85 -10.78
CA VAL A 27 17.81 12.38 -9.45
C VAL A 27 19.13 13.02 -9.01
N ARG A 28 19.26 13.26 -7.70
CA ARG A 28 20.47 13.89 -7.14
C ARG A 28 21.62 12.91 -7.02
N LYS A 29 21.34 11.69 -6.59
CA LYS A 29 22.32 10.64 -6.32
C LYS A 29 22.08 9.45 -7.22
N THR A 30 23.16 8.76 -7.58
CA THR A 30 23.06 7.46 -8.27
C THR A 30 22.58 6.39 -7.30
N GLY A 31 21.55 5.62 -7.70
CA GLY A 31 20.98 4.58 -6.84
C GLY A 31 19.70 3.95 -7.38
N ASN A 32 19.10 3.14 -6.52
CA ASN A 32 17.78 2.56 -6.80
C ASN A 32 16.68 3.55 -6.41
N TYR A 33 15.70 3.66 -7.29
CA TYR A 33 14.51 4.49 -7.11
C TYR A 33 13.27 3.68 -7.46
N ILE A 34 12.16 4.01 -6.82
CA ILE A 34 10.83 3.59 -7.26
C ILE A 34 10.31 4.62 -8.27
N VAL A 35 9.82 4.16 -9.41
CA VAL A 35 9.03 4.98 -10.34
C VAL A 35 7.61 4.47 -10.29
N ARG A 36 6.67 5.35 -9.99
CA ARG A 36 5.26 5.00 -9.83
C ARG A 36 4.33 6.13 -10.27
N PRO A 37 3.04 5.84 -10.58
CA PRO A 37 2.06 6.88 -10.89
C PRO A 37 1.91 7.87 -9.73
N ILE A 38 1.72 9.15 -10.07
CA ILE A 38 1.42 10.21 -9.08
C ILE A 38 0.09 9.91 -8.38
N TYR A 39 -0.92 9.47 -9.15
CA TYR A 39 -2.21 9.03 -8.63
C TYR A 39 -2.40 7.55 -8.94
N ASN A 40 -2.69 6.77 -7.92
CA ASN A 40 -3.04 5.37 -8.10
C ASN A 40 -4.56 5.25 -8.28
N LEU A 41 -5.00 5.20 -9.52
CA LEU A 41 -6.43 5.14 -9.85
C LEU A 41 -7.02 3.73 -9.70
N TYR A 42 -6.16 2.69 -9.68
CA TYR A 42 -6.59 1.29 -9.76
C TYR A 42 -6.16 0.43 -8.58
N GLY A 43 -5.47 0.99 -7.57
CA GLY A 43 -4.92 0.21 -6.46
C GLY A 43 -3.69 -0.64 -6.87
N MET A 44 -3.24 -1.50 -5.96
CA MET A 44 -2.25 -2.58 -6.17
C MET A 44 -0.90 -2.17 -6.81
N GLY A 45 -0.44 -0.93 -6.62
CA GLY A 45 0.88 -0.53 -7.14
C GLY A 45 1.04 -0.58 -8.66
N VAL A 46 -0.06 -0.70 -9.43
CA VAL A 46 -0.01 -0.82 -10.90
C VAL A 46 0.85 0.27 -11.52
N GLY A 47 1.82 -0.13 -12.36
CA GLY A 47 2.78 0.75 -13.01
C GLY A 47 3.98 1.14 -12.14
N ALA A 48 4.07 0.65 -10.90
CA ALA A 48 5.26 0.83 -10.07
C ALA A 48 6.40 -0.06 -10.55
N ARG A 49 7.62 0.48 -10.58
CA ARG A 49 8.81 -0.27 -10.96
C ARG A 49 10.06 0.25 -10.28
N ARG A 50 10.95 -0.64 -9.91
CA ARG A 50 12.29 -0.31 -9.43
C ARG A 50 13.18 0.02 -10.61
N LEU A 51 13.87 1.15 -10.57
CA LEU A 51 14.86 1.56 -11.56
C LEU A 51 16.15 1.97 -10.87
N PHE A 52 17.29 1.60 -11.48
CA PHE A 52 18.57 2.17 -11.12
C PHE A 52 18.78 3.41 -11.97
N LEU A 53 18.81 4.58 -11.32
CA LEU A 53 19.00 5.88 -11.96
C LEU A 53 20.36 6.47 -11.61
N ARG A 54 20.96 7.17 -12.55
CA ARG A 54 22.24 7.87 -12.33
C ARG A 54 21.99 9.32 -11.93
N GLY A 55 22.74 9.78 -10.96
CA GLY A 55 22.63 11.14 -10.46
C GLY A 55 23.08 12.20 -11.47
N SER A 56 22.73 13.44 -11.20
CA SER A 56 23.07 14.59 -12.06
C SER A 56 24.59 14.84 -12.22
N GLU A 57 25.41 14.18 -11.43
CA GLU A 57 26.89 14.24 -11.55
C GLU A 57 27.39 13.51 -12.79
N ASP A 58 26.64 12.53 -13.28
CA ASP A 58 26.90 11.79 -14.54
C ASP A 58 26.25 12.52 -15.71
N ARG A 59 26.84 13.61 -16.18
CA ARG A 59 26.28 14.53 -17.21
C ARG A 59 25.90 13.86 -18.53
N ASP A 60 26.39 12.66 -18.83
CA ASP A 60 26.17 12.00 -20.12
C ASP A 60 24.83 11.27 -20.23
N ASP A 61 24.03 11.17 -19.18
CA ASP A 61 22.86 10.29 -19.18
C ASP A 61 21.51 10.98 -18.90
N MET A 62 21.41 12.27 -19.20
CA MET A 62 20.11 13.00 -19.22
C MET A 62 19.07 12.34 -20.14
N THR A 63 19.49 11.39 -20.98
CA THR A 63 18.58 10.64 -21.85
C THR A 63 17.78 9.56 -21.14
N LYS A 64 18.18 9.09 -19.94
CA LYS A 64 17.49 8.04 -19.21
C LYS A 64 16.24 8.52 -18.46
N HIS A 65 16.13 9.80 -18.17
CA HIS A 65 14.89 10.37 -17.66
C HIS A 65 13.71 10.27 -18.64
N LYS A 66 13.99 9.95 -19.93
CA LYS A 66 12.95 9.63 -20.93
C LYS A 66 12.13 8.39 -20.61
N PHE A 67 12.59 7.54 -19.68
CA PHE A 67 11.90 6.30 -19.30
C PHE A 67 10.84 6.48 -18.20
N ILE A 68 10.71 7.67 -17.62
CA ILE A 68 9.62 7.95 -16.66
C ILE A 68 8.43 8.48 -17.45
N PRO A 69 7.32 7.73 -17.54
CA PRO A 69 6.15 8.15 -18.31
C PRO A 69 5.51 9.42 -17.73
N PRO A 70 4.79 10.20 -18.54
CA PRO A 70 3.95 11.28 -18.03
C PRO A 70 3.01 10.78 -16.93
N GLY A 71 2.76 11.60 -15.91
CA GLY A 71 1.92 11.22 -14.77
C GLY A 71 2.60 10.30 -13.75
N HIS A 72 3.89 9.98 -13.94
CA HIS A 72 4.71 9.25 -12.99
C HIS A 72 5.74 10.18 -12.35
N PHE A 73 6.29 9.73 -11.22
CA PHE A 73 7.38 10.37 -10.51
C PHE A 73 8.36 9.33 -10.01
N TRP A 74 9.56 9.75 -9.68
CA TRP A 74 10.55 8.94 -9.00
C TRP A 74 10.63 9.33 -7.52
N CYS A 75 10.91 8.36 -6.68
CA CYS A 75 11.19 8.55 -5.27
C CYS A 75 12.31 7.58 -4.86
N GLU A 76 13.06 7.93 -3.83
CA GLU A 76 14.08 7.04 -3.29
C GLU A 76 13.49 5.66 -2.94
N TRP A 77 14.34 4.64 -3.10
CA TRP A 77 13.96 3.26 -2.84
C TRP A 77 14.11 2.95 -1.35
N PHE A 78 13.02 2.54 -0.72
CA PHE A 78 13.06 2.04 0.65
C PHE A 78 13.16 0.53 0.67
N GLU A 79 13.92 0.00 1.64
CA GLU A 79 14.04 -1.43 1.89
C GLU A 79 13.51 -1.75 3.29
N GLY A 80 12.86 -2.91 3.42
CA GLY A 80 12.35 -3.38 4.69
C GLY A 80 10.98 -4.04 4.60
N ASN A 81 10.34 -4.19 5.74
CA ASN A 81 9.02 -4.78 5.84
C ASN A 81 7.95 -3.79 5.34
N HIS A 82 7.00 -4.32 4.57
CA HIS A 82 5.84 -3.57 4.13
C HIS A 82 4.72 -3.74 5.16
N TYR A 83 4.30 -2.65 5.78
CA TYR A 83 3.20 -2.63 6.73
C TYR A 83 1.99 -1.93 6.11
N SER A 84 0.80 -2.43 6.41
CA SER A 84 -0.47 -1.73 6.25
C SER A 84 -1.09 -1.60 7.63
N ILE A 85 -1.33 -0.37 8.07
CA ILE A 85 -1.82 -0.08 9.42
C ILE A 85 -3.09 0.75 9.33
N ASP A 86 -4.15 0.24 9.93
CA ASP A 86 -5.39 0.96 10.10
C ASP A 86 -5.39 1.70 11.43
N TYR A 87 -5.76 2.96 11.37
CA TYR A 87 -5.88 3.85 12.52
C TYR A 87 -7.32 4.32 12.68
N ARG A 88 -7.72 4.51 13.93
CA ARG A 88 -8.97 5.15 14.30
C ARG A 88 -8.69 6.40 15.11
N TRP A 89 -9.43 7.46 14.82
CA TRP A 89 -9.38 8.67 15.63
C TRP A 89 -10.05 8.44 16.97
N SER A 90 -9.33 8.68 18.05
CA SER A 90 -9.81 8.62 19.43
C SER A 90 -9.99 10.04 19.97
N ASP A 91 -11.22 10.40 20.27
CA ASP A 91 -11.58 11.66 20.96
C ASP A 91 -11.52 11.49 22.49
N GLU A 92 -11.44 10.25 22.97
CA GLU A 92 -11.50 9.92 24.38
C GLU A 92 -10.13 10.05 25.05
N GLY A 93 -9.88 11.22 25.59
CA GLY A 93 -8.84 11.41 26.58
C GLY A 93 -9.21 10.78 27.93
N LYS A 94 -9.11 9.47 28.08
CA LYS A 94 -9.09 8.85 29.42
C LYS A 94 -7.86 9.35 30.15
N GLY A 95 -8.07 10.21 31.17
CA GLY A 95 -7.00 10.72 32.01
C GLY A 95 -6.22 11.93 31.45
N GLY A 96 -6.83 12.78 30.61
CA GLY A 96 -6.19 14.01 30.11
C GLY A 96 -5.27 13.83 28.92
N ILE A 97 -5.32 12.69 28.25
CA ILE A 97 -4.61 12.45 26.99
C ILE A 97 -5.40 13.14 25.86
N HIS A 98 -4.69 13.92 25.05
CA HIS A 98 -5.26 14.59 23.90
C HIS A 98 -5.74 13.58 22.86
N SER A 99 -6.73 13.97 22.05
CA SER A 99 -7.21 13.21 20.90
C SER A 99 -6.03 12.77 20.01
N HIS A 100 -6.05 11.53 19.53
CA HIS A 100 -4.94 10.95 18.76
C HIS A 100 -5.41 9.85 17.79
N TRP A 101 -4.54 9.48 16.86
CA TRP A 101 -4.70 8.31 16.01
C TRP A 101 -4.24 7.05 16.75
N GLU A 102 -5.14 6.09 16.95
CA GLU A 102 -4.87 4.79 17.57
C GLU A 102 -4.77 3.71 16.49
N PRO A 103 -3.69 2.92 16.43
CA PRO A 103 -3.60 1.79 15.50
C PRO A 103 -4.54 0.67 15.97
N ILE A 104 -5.46 0.27 15.09
CA ILE A 104 -6.47 -0.77 15.39
C ILE A 104 -6.17 -2.10 14.71
N CYS A 105 -5.44 -2.10 13.59
CA CYS A 105 -5.03 -3.30 12.90
C CYS A 105 -3.70 -3.06 12.18
N THR A 106 -2.75 -3.97 12.36
CA THR A 106 -1.47 -3.95 11.65
C THR A 106 -1.26 -5.26 10.91
N THR A 107 -0.94 -5.17 9.63
CA THR A 107 -0.56 -6.31 8.80
C THR A 107 0.82 -6.10 8.18
N ILE A 108 1.58 -7.19 7.99
CA ILE A 108 2.82 -7.22 7.22
C ILE A 108 2.55 -7.94 5.92
N GLY A 109 2.90 -7.31 4.80
CA GLY A 109 2.81 -7.86 3.46
C GLY A 109 4.12 -8.47 2.99
N GLU A 110 4.02 -9.57 2.26
CA GLU A 110 5.14 -10.22 1.59
C GLU A 110 4.97 -10.14 0.08
N GLN A 111 6.07 -9.88 -0.63
CA GLN A 111 6.13 -9.83 -2.09
C GLN A 111 7.27 -10.72 -2.57
N ASP A 112 7.14 -11.32 -3.74
CA ASP A 112 8.15 -12.19 -4.36
C ASP A 112 9.02 -11.45 -5.43
N GLY A 113 9.03 -10.12 -5.36
CA GLY A 113 9.73 -9.24 -6.32
C GLY A 113 8.82 -8.54 -7.31
N ASP A 114 7.55 -8.92 -7.39
CA ASP A 114 6.52 -8.17 -8.11
C ASP A 114 5.98 -7.06 -7.20
N LEU A 115 6.14 -5.79 -7.62
CA LEU A 115 5.68 -4.64 -6.84
C LEU A 115 4.15 -4.43 -6.91
N GLU A 116 3.48 -5.09 -7.84
CA GLU A 116 2.04 -4.99 -8.04
C GLU A 116 1.26 -6.03 -7.22
N LYS A 117 1.94 -7.14 -6.82
CA LYS A 117 1.28 -8.28 -6.18
C LYS A 117 1.93 -8.64 -4.86
N PHE A 118 1.10 -8.74 -3.85
CA PHE A 118 1.49 -9.38 -2.59
C PHE A 118 1.20 -10.89 -2.66
N THR A 119 2.09 -11.67 -2.09
CA THR A 119 1.93 -13.13 -1.95
C THR A 119 1.14 -13.49 -0.70
N SER A 120 1.29 -12.69 0.34
CA SER A 120 0.55 -12.86 1.59
C SER A 120 0.54 -11.57 2.42
N TRP A 121 -0.43 -11.52 3.33
CA TRP A 121 -0.48 -10.57 4.43
C TRP A 121 -0.67 -11.33 5.74
N LYS A 122 -0.04 -10.85 6.80
CA LYS A 122 -0.13 -11.45 8.12
C LYS A 122 -0.45 -10.40 9.16
N LYS A 123 -1.51 -10.63 9.95
CA LYS A 123 -1.82 -9.79 11.09
C LYS A 123 -0.76 -9.94 12.18
N VAL A 124 -0.25 -8.82 12.65
CA VAL A 124 0.75 -8.73 13.72
C VAL A 124 0.23 -7.88 14.87
N ILE A 125 0.98 -7.84 15.96
CA ILE A 125 0.70 -6.92 17.08
C ILE A 125 0.74 -5.49 16.53
N ASN A 126 -0.21 -4.66 16.95
CA ASN A 126 -0.29 -3.29 16.50
C ASN A 126 1.02 -2.56 16.75
N HIS A 127 1.52 -1.95 15.71
CA HIS A 127 2.76 -1.19 15.72
C HIS A 127 2.45 0.30 15.77
N HIS A 128 3.18 1.01 16.65
CA HIS A 128 3.00 2.46 16.80
C HIS A 128 4.13 3.18 16.07
N HIS A 129 3.75 3.90 15.01
CA HIS A 129 4.65 4.84 14.34
C HIS A 129 4.40 6.26 14.84
N VAL A 130 5.45 7.07 14.83
CA VAL A 130 5.30 8.51 15.04
C VAL A 130 4.67 9.12 13.79
N LEU A 131 3.42 9.55 13.94
CA LEU A 131 2.67 10.13 12.82
C LEU A 131 3.05 11.59 12.60
N PRO A 132 3.22 12.02 11.34
CA PRO A 132 3.39 13.43 11.01
C PRO A 132 2.23 14.28 11.53
N PHE A 133 2.53 15.46 12.08
CA PHE A 133 1.54 16.33 12.71
C PHE A 133 0.37 16.71 11.78
N TRP A 134 0.62 16.88 10.49
CA TRP A 134 -0.42 17.22 9.52
C TRP A 134 -1.50 16.11 9.32
N LEU A 135 -1.26 14.87 9.80
CA LEU A 135 -2.32 13.84 9.81
C LEU A 135 -3.45 14.14 10.79
N TYR A 136 -3.23 15.00 11.76
CA TYR A 136 -4.28 15.44 12.69
C TYR A 136 -5.35 16.29 11.98
N ASP A 137 -5.03 16.92 10.85
CA ASP A 137 -6.00 17.67 10.04
C ASP A 137 -7.08 16.75 9.44
N PHE A 138 -6.83 15.43 9.41
CA PHE A 138 -7.75 14.42 8.89
C PHE A 138 -8.61 13.74 9.97
N ALA A 139 -8.58 14.21 11.20
CA ALA A 139 -9.39 13.65 12.32
C ALA A 139 -10.89 13.50 11.98
N GLY A 140 -11.42 14.39 11.13
CA GLY A 140 -12.79 14.33 10.64
C GLY A 140 -13.14 13.07 9.83
N CYS A 141 -12.14 12.38 9.26
CA CYS A 141 -12.34 11.14 8.51
C CYS A 141 -12.59 9.94 9.44
N LYS A 142 -12.24 10.05 10.74
CA LYS A 142 -12.38 9.04 11.78
C LYS A 142 -11.51 7.79 11.60
N GLU A 143 -11.16 7.42 10.40
CA GLU A 143 -10.33 6.25 10.10
C GLU A 143 -9.34 6.57 8.98
N LEU A 144 -8.14 6.00 9.08
CA LEU A 144 -7.07 6.06 8.08
C LEU A 144 -6.48 4.67 7.89
N ASN A 145 -6.03 4.39 6.67
CA ASN A 145 -5.07 3.32 6.44
C ASN A 145 -3.78 3.96 5.94
N ILE A 146 -2.65 3.56 6.48
CA ILE A 146 -1.34 4.06 6.09
C ILE A 146 -0.45 2.87 5.75
N GLU A 147 0.16 2.92 4.56
CA GLU A 147 1.14 1.94 4.11
C GLU A 147 2.56 2.46 4.35
N TYR A 148 3.43 1.56 4.85
CA TYR A 148 4.81 1.87 5.20
C TYR A 148 5.78 0.85 4.60
N ILE A 149 7.03 1.28 4.35
CA ILE A 149 8.18 0.38 4.35
C ILE A 149 9.04 0.77 5.57
N ASN A 150 9.10 -0.11 6.56
CA ASN A 150 9.57 0.20 7.91
C ASN A 150 8.88 1.47 8.45
N ASP A 151 9.62 2.57 8.67
CA ASP A 151 9.08 3.82 9.19
C ASP A 151 8.72 4.84 8.08
N ASN A 152 8.90 4.47 6.81
CA ASN A 152 8.66 5.38 5.69
C ASN A 152 7.23 5.24 5.16
N ILE A 153 6.44 6.29 5.24
CA ILE A 153 5.06 6.33 4.72
C ILE A 153 5.08 6.30 3.19
N LEU A 154 4.35 5.37 2.59
CA LEU A 154 4.18 5.25 1.15
C LEU A 154 2.89 5.87 0.64
N GLU A 155 1.80 5.60 1.34
CA GLU A 155 0.43 5.99 0.98
C GLU A 155 -0.39 6.25 2.23
N VAL A 156 -1.40 7.12 2.09
CA VAL A 156 -2.41 7.37 3.11
C VAL A 156 -3.78 7.29 2.45
N HIS A 157 -4.64 6.47 3.00
CA HIS A 157 -6.03 6.32 2.59
C HIS A 157 -6.96 6.86 3.69
N LEU A 158 -7.98 7.63 3.30
CA LEU A 158 -8.97 8.21 4.23
C LEU A 158 -10.10 7.21 4.53
N ARG A 159 -9.75 5.98 4.79
CA ARG A 159 -10.59 4.82 5.14
C ARG A 159 -9.70 3.72 5.74
N THR A 160 -10.28 2.70 6.32
CA THR A 160 -9.55 1.47 6.65
C THR A 160 -9.12 0.71 5.40
N GLY A 161 -8.14 -0.16 5.52
CA GLY A 161 -7.75 -1.10 4.50
C GLY A 161 -8.90 -2.05 4.13
N ASN A 162 -8.79 -2.67 2.96
CA ASN A 162 -9.77 -3.68 2.51
C ASN A 162 -9.49 -5.07 3.09
N ASP A 163 -8.50 -5.18 3.96
CA ASP A 163 -8.10 -6.45 4.53
C ASP A 163 -9.04 -6.84 5.66
N VAL A 164 -9.64 -8.03 5.52
CA VAL A 164 -10.73 -8.54 6.36
C VAL A 164 -10.23 -9.24 7.64
N VAL A 165 -9.22 -8.69 8.29
CA VAL A 165 -8.57 -9.30 9.47
C VAL A 165 -8.72 -8.48 10.75
N HIS A 166 -9.58 -7.44 10.75
CA HIS A 166 -9.74 -6.57 11.92
C HIS A 166 -10.09 -7.34 13.20
N ASP A 167 -11.06 -8.24 13.12
CA ASP A 167 -11.56 -9.01 14.25
C ASP A 167 -10.82 -10.33 14.48
N ASP A 168 -9.86 -10.66 13.62
CA ASP A 168 -9.12 -11.90 13.70
C ASP A 168 -7.96 -11.82 14.72
N PRO A 169 -7.50 -12.94 15.28
CA PRO A 169 -6.35 -12.95 16.17
C PRO A 169 -5.04 -12.58 15.45
N VAL A 170 -4.07 -12.10 16.23
CA VAL A 170 -2.69 -11.93 15.75
C VAL A 170 -2.16 -13.27 15.25
N GLY A 171 -1.47 -13.23 14.10
CA GLY A 171 -0.99 -14.43 13.40
C GLY A 171 -1.91 -14.92 12.29
N THR A 172 -3.12 -14.40 12.16
CA THR A 172 -3.97 -14.66 10.99
C THR A 172 -3.25 -14.27 9.71
N GLU A 173 -3.25 -15.19 8.75
CA GLU A 173 -2.65 -14.98 7.43
C GLU A 173 -3.74 -14.93 6.36
N ILE A 174 -3.58 -14.03 5.39
CA ILE A 174 -4.39 -13.99 4.17
C ILE A 174 -3.49 -14.08 2.94
N LYS A 175 -3.97 -14.76 1.92
CA LYS A 175 -3.35 -14.82 0.60
C LYS A 175 -4.34 -14.34 -0.44
N PRO A 176 -3.99 -13.39 -1.30
CA PRO A 176 -4.85 -12.99 -2.40
C PRO A 176 -5.00 -14.18 -3.36
N VAL A 177 -6.18 -14.28 -3.97
CA VAL A 177 -6.46 -15.19 -5.07
C VAL A 177 -6.67 -14.34 -6.32
N TRP A 178 -5.85 -14.60 -7.34
CA TRP A 178 -5.85 -13.86 -8.59
C TRP A 178 -6.71 -14.59 -9.63
N GLN A 179 -7.22 -13.86 -10.59
CA GLN A 179 -8.04 -14.45 -11.67
C GLN A 179 -7.28 -15.54 -12.45
N SER A 180 -5.96 -15.41 -12.57
CA SER A 180 -5.09 -16.42 -13.18
C SER A 180 -4.92 -17.68 -12.36
N ASP A 181 -5.25 -17.68 -11.07
CA ASP A 181 -5.12 -18.82 -10.15
C ASP A 181 -6.23 -19.85 -10.38
N THR A 182 -6.15 -20.61 -11.47
CA THR A 182 -7.17 -21.58 -11.89
C THR A 182 -7.52 -22.65 -10.85
N LYS A 183 -6.60 -22.91 -9.91
CA LYS A 183 -6.82 -23.84 -8.78
C LYS A 183 -8.00 -23.38 -7.91
N TYR A 184 -8.21 -22.09 -7.75
CA TYR A 184 -9.19 -21.52 -6.84
C TYR A 184 -10.48 -21.03 -7.52
N ASN A 185 -10.50 -20.95 -8.85
CA ASN A 185 -11.67 -20.49 -9.64
C ASN A 185 -12.93 -21.36 -9.48
N LYS A 186 -12.83 -22.52 -8.79
CA LYS A 186 -13.94 -23.43 -8.55
C LYS A 186 -14.27 -23.59 -7.06
N LEU A 187 -13.60 -22.89 -6.18
CA LEU A 187 -13.89 -22.97 -4.75
C LEU A 187 -15.18 -22.20 -4.44
N GLN A 188 -16.00 -22.82 -3.62
CA GLN A 188 -17.18 -22.16 -3.07
C GLN A 188 -16.78 -21.31 -1.87
N GLN A 189 -17.52 -20.24 -1.65
CA GLN A 189 -17.39 -19.40 -0.46
C GLN A 189 -17.34 -20.25 0.81
N GLY A 190 -16.30 -20.03 1.63
CA GLY A 190 -16.12 -20.72 2.90
C GLY A 190 -15.53 -22.14 2.79
N ALA A 191 -15.22 -22.65 1.58
CA ALA A 191 -14.55 -23.93 1.42
C ALA A 191 -13.18 -23.93 2.10
N ILE A 192 -12.83 -25.02 2.78
CA ILE A 192 -11.54 -25.20 3.44
C ILE A 192 -10.73 -26.20 2.62
N ASP A 193 -9.49 -25.84 2.26
CA ASP A 193 -8.58 -26.74 1.57
C ASP A 193 -7.84 -27.69 2.53
N SER A 194 -7.03 -28.63 1.97
CA SER A 194 -6.26 -29.62 2.73
C SER A 194 -5.25 -29.00 3.70
N ASP A 195 -4.85 -27.75 3.46
CA ASP A 195 -3.84 -27.04 4.25
C ASP A 195 -4.47 -26.13 5.31
N GLY A 196 -5.81 -26.18 5.45
CA GLY A 196 -6.58 -25.40 6.42
C GLY A 196 -6.84 -23.94 6.00
N TRP A 197 -6.68 -23.61 4.71
CA TRP A 197 -7.04 -22.32 4.17
C TRP A 197 -8.52 -22.27 3.83
N GLN A 198 -9.20 -21.25 4.33
CA GLN A 198 -10.60 -20.99 4.02
C GLN A 198 -10.70 -19.93 2.91
N TYR A 199 -11.46 -20.24 1.85
CA TYR A 199 -11.68 -19.35 0.72
C TYR A 199 -12.80 -18.35 0.97
N PHE A 200 -12.57 -17.10 0.61
CA PHE A 200 -13.53 -16.01 0.60
C PHE A 200 -13.55 -15.35 -0.78
N ASP A 201 -14.74 -15.26 -1.33
CA ASP A 201 -14.97 -14.60 -2.62
C ASP A 201 -15.00 -13.08 -2.44
N ASN A 202 -14.34 -12.37 -3.34
CA ASN A 202 -14.27 -10.92 -3.36
C ASN A 202 -14.84 -10.35 -4.68
N SER A 203 -15.80 -11.07 -5.24
CA SER A 203 -16.38 -10.75 -6.56
C SER A 203 -17.01 -9.36 -6.61
N ALA A 204 -17.54 -8.85 -5.50
CA ALA A 204 -18.08 -7.49 -5.43
C ALA A 204 -17.00 -6.41 -5.66
N ASP A 205 -15.75 -6.66 -5.23
CA ASP A 205 -14.63 -5.77 -5.51
C ASP A 205 -14.06 -6.00 -6.92
N GLY A 206 -14.18 -7.21 -7.46
CA GLY A 206 -13.72 -7.60 -8.79
C GLY A 206 -14.40 -6.82 -9.91
N GLU A 207 -15.68 -6.52 -9.79
CA GLU A 207 -16.42 -5.73 -10.78
C GLU A 207 -15.87 -4.29 -10.91
N LEU A 208 -15.40 -3.70 -9.81
CA LEU A 208 -14.76 -2.38 -9.81
C LEU A 208 -13.40 -2.38 -10.51
N TYR A 209 -12.67 -3.49 -10.44
CA TYR A 209 -11.36 -3.64 -11.05
C TYR A 209 -11.42 -4.03 -12.52
N ASP A 210 -12.42 -4.81 -12.94
CA ASP A 210 -12.53 -5.31 -14.30
C ASP A 210 -13.05 -4.23 -15.28
N ALA A 211 -13.82 -3.26 -14.81
CA ALA A 211 -14.39 -2.19 -15.63
C ALA A 211 -13.33 -1.30 -16.34
N SER A 212 -12.06 -1.32 -15.87
CA SER A 212 -11.01 -0.46 -16.44
C SER A 212 -10.19 -1.12 -17.52
N GLY A 213 -10.12 -2.47 -17.58
CA GLY A 213 -9.23 -3.23 -18.47
C GLY A 213 -7.73 -2.99 -18.25
N TYR A 214 -7.35 -2.22 -17.22
CA TYR A 214 -5.96 -1.90 -16.91
C TYR A 214 -5.30 -2.93 -15.99
N ILE A 215 -6.09 -3.63 -15.18
CA ILE A 215 -5.60 -4.68 -14.31
C ILE A 215 -5.64 -5.99 -15.08
N LYS A 216 -4.47 -6.49 -15.43
CA LYS A 216 -4.34 -7.72 -16.23
C LYS A 216 -4.77 -8.97 -15.49
N ASP A 217 -4.71 -8.95 -14.17
CA ASP A 217 -4.97 -10.11 -13.31
C ASP A 217 -5.58 -9.62 -12.00
N PRO A 218 -6.90 -9.38 -11.97
CA PRO A 218 -7.58 -8.84 -10.79
C PRO A 218 -7.62 -9.86 -9.64
N ARG A 219 -7.65 -9.36 -8.41
CA ARG A 219 -7.90 -10.17 -7.23
C ARG A 219 -9.38 -10.55 -7.18
N VAL A 220 -9.68 -11.84 -7.25
CA VAL A 220 -11.05 -12.39 -7.25
C VAL A 220 -11.48 -12.92 -5.90
N GLY A 221 -10.55 -13.04 -4.95
CA GLY A 221 -10.84 -13.52 -3.61
C GLY A 221 -9.59 -13.53 -2.73
N TYR A 222 -9.70 -14.20 -1.59
CA TYR A 222 -8.58 -14.44 -0.71
C TYR A 222 -8.76 -15.76 0.04
N LEU A 223 -7.64 -16.32 0.46
CA LEU A 223 -7.57 -17.43 1.38
C LEU A 223 -7.20 -16.90 2.75
N LYS A 224 -7.89 -17.34 3.78
CA LYS A 224 -7.61 -16.97 5.17
C LYS A 224 -7.28 -18.21 6.00
N ARG A 225 -6.27 -18.10 6.86
CA ARG A 225 -5.90 -19.12 7.84
C ARG A 225 -5.60 -18.47 9.18
N CYS A 226 -6.37 -18.85 10.21
CA CYS A 226 -6.05 -18.50 11.57
C CYS A 226 -5.04 -19.52 12.12
N LYS A 227 -3.90 -19.06 12.64
CA LYS A 227 -3.06 -19.93 13.46
C LYS A 227 -3.75 -20.12 14.81
N LEU A 228 -4.13 -21.37 15.09
CA LEU A 228 -4.63 -21.82 16.39
C LEU A 228 -3.52 -21.72 17.44
#